data_8c35d185169667a844c83e99b16ce0f6
#
_entry.id   8c35d185169667a844c83e99b16ce0f6
#
_cell.length_a   1.000
_cell.length_b   1.000
_cell.length_c   1.000
_cell.angle_alpha   90.00
_cell.angle_beta   90.00
_cell.angle_gamma   90.00
#
_symmetry.space_group_name_H-M   'P 1'
#
loop_
_entity.id
_entity.type
_entity.pdbx_description
1 polymer ?
#
loop_
_entity_poly.entity_id
_entity_poly.type
_entity_poly.pdbx_seq_one_letter_code
_entity_poly.pdbx_strand_id
1 'polypeptide(L)'
;DSRMTKHQILALIIFGITFVVAIFGVLNYSWEMDQLSAVFLAGGLLGGLVGHLGVNGTTGSIVKGAKGAVDGALVIGLARAIQVIMTQGGLIDPIINFFSKSLGGLSPWLAAIGIFVVTLLADGLIPSGSGKAIAIMPILIPLADMIGVTRQTATLAYQFGDGFANMYWFTNGTLLIFLAVSKIPLRKWYKFLWPLQIVLTVIAIAFLGIAIATNYQ
;
A
#
# COMPACT_ATOMS: atom_id res chain seq x y z
N ASP A 1 -5.34 42.05 1.39
CA ASP A 1 -6.28 41.62 0.33
C ASP A 1 -6.05 40.13 0.05
N SER A 2 -6.98 39.31 0.55
CA SER A 2 -6.88 37.85 0.49
C SER A 2 -7.36 37.23 -0.84
N ARG A 3 -7.45 38.06 -1.89
CA ARG A 3 -7.90 37.58 -3.21
C ARG A 3 -6.74 36.96 -4.00
N MET A 4 -6.96 35.74 -4.49
CA MET A 4 -6.00 35.05 -5.36
C MET A 4 -5.78 35.86 -6.65
N THR A 5 -4.54 35.98 -7.07
CA THR A 5 -4.19 36.57 -8.36
C THR A 5 -4.60 35.65 -9.50
N LYS A 6 -4.77 36.18 -10.72
CA LYS A 6 -5.11 35.39 -11.90
C LYS A 6 -4.10 34.25 -12.16
N HIS A 7 -2.83 34.50 -11.91
CA HIS A 7 -1.75 33.50 -12.07
C HIS A 7 -1.83 32.38 -11.04
N GLN A 8 -2.20 32.71 -9.80
CA GLN A 8 -2.42 31.70 -8.76
C GLN A 8 -3.64 30.81 -9.08
N ILE A 9 -4.73 31.42 -9.60
CA ILE A 9 -5.90 30.66 -10.05
C ILE A 9 -5.54 29.74 -11.20
N LEU A 10 -4.77 30.22 -12.18
CA LEU A 10 -4.35 29.43 -13.34
C LEU A 10 -3.42 28.28 -12.93
N ALA A 11 -2.48 28.52 -12.01
CA ALA A 11 -1.65 27.45 -11.43
C ALA A 11 -2.47 26.38 -10.70
N LEU A 12 -3.53 26.80 -9.97
CA LEU A 12 -4.44 25.87 -9.30
C LEU A 12 -5.26 25.05 -10.31
N ILE A 13 -5.68 25.65 -11.42
CA ILE A 13 -6.38 24.95 -12.51
C ILE A 13 -5.44 23.89 -13.13
N ILE A 14 -4.17 24.24 -13.42
CA ILE A 14 -3.18 23.29 -13.95
C ILE A 14 -2.98 22.14 -12.96
N PHE A 15 -2.87 22.41 -11.67
CA PHE A 15 -2.79 21.40 -10.63
C PHE A 15 -4.01 20.45 -10.67
N GLY A 16 -5.23 20.98 -10.75
CA GLY A 16 -6.44 20.19 -10.89
C GLY A 16 -6.46 19.33 -12.15
N ILE A 17 -6.09 19.91 -13.31
CA ILE A 17 -5.99 19.20 -14.59
C ILE A 17 -4.97 18.07 -14.50
N THR A 18 -3.85 18.26 -13.83
CA THR A 18 -2.83 17.22 -13.64
C THR A 18 -3.43 15.98 -12.98
N PHE A 19 -4.25 16.14 -11.94
CA PHE A 19 -4.94 15.02 -11.30
C PHE A 19 -5.98 14.37 -12.21
N VAL A 20 -6.77 15.17 -12.94
CA VAL A 20 -7.75 14.63 -13.88
C VAL A 20 -7.06 13.79 -14.96
N VAL A 21 -5.96 14.28 -15.53
CA VAL A 21 -5.16 13.56 -16.54
C VAL A 21 -4.57 12.27 -15.94
N ALA A 22 -4.04 12.32 -14.73
CA ALA A 22 -3.50 11.16 -14.04
C ALA A 22 -4.58 10.08 -13.82
N ILE A 23 -5.75 10.47 -13.29
CA ILE A 23 -6.89 9.56 -13.08
C ILE A 23 -7.37 8.96 -14.41
N PHE A 24 -7.54 9.80 -15.42
CA PHE A 24 -7.96 9.35 -16.74
C PHE A 24 -6.97 8.37 -17.36
N GLY A 25 -5.67 8.65 -17.22
CA GLY A 25 -4.59 7.77 -17.70
C GLY A 25 -4.59 6.40 -17.01
N VAL A 26 -4.80 6.36 -15.70
CA VAL A 26 -4.90 5.10 -14.95
C VAL A 26 -6.12 4.29 -15.38
N LEU A 27 -7.29 4.95 -15.48
CA LEU A 27 -8.56 4.25 -15.79
C LEU A 27 -8.65 3.75 -17.23
N ASN A 28 -8.12 4.49 -18.20
CA ASN A 28 -8.32 4.17 -19.63
C ASN A 28 -7.08 3.58 -20.32
N TYR A 29 -5.88 3.83 -19.79
CA TYR A 29 -4.62 3.43 -20.42
C TYR A 29 -3.74 2.60 -19.50
N SER A 30 -4.22 2.21 -18.32
CA SER A 30 -3.46 1.44 -17.32
C SER A 30 -2.09 2.05 -17.00
N TRP A 31 -2.03 3.38 -16.86
CA TRP A 31 -0.78 4.05 -16.53
C TRP A 31 -0.22 3.58 -15.21
N GLU A 32 1.08 3.35 -15.20
CA GLU A 32 1.86 2.98 -14.03
C GLU A 32 2.66 4.17 -13.47
N MET A 33 3.57 3.91 -12.55
CA MET A 33 4.33 4.95 -11.84
C MET A 33 5.15 5.87 -12.75
N ASP A 34 5.66 5.35 -13.87
CA ASP A 34 6.50 6.12 -14.79
C ASP A 34 5.69 7.22 -15.49
N GLN A 35 4.51 6.88 -16.02
CA GLN A 35 3.62 7.83 -16.68
C GLN A 35 3.06 8.84 -15.68
N LEU A 36 2.67 8.37 -14.49
CA LEU A 36 2.20 9.25 -13.41
C LEU A 36 3.28 10.24 -13.00
N SER A 37 4.53 9.79 -12.83
CA SER A 37 5.66 10.66 -12.50
C SER A 37 5.90 11.73 -13.56
N ALA A 38 5.80 11.35 -14.84
CA ALA A 38 5.94 12.28 -15.95
C ALA A 38 4.84 13.35 -15.97
N VAL A 39 3.58 12.95 -15.72
CA VAL A 39 2.43 13.86 -15.68
C VAL A 39 2.55 14.85 -14.51
N PHE A 40 2.90 14.36 -13.31
CA PHE A 40 3.09 15.23 -12.15
C PHE A 40 4.28 16.18 -12.33
N LEU A 41 5.39 15.73 -12.94
CA LEU A 41 6.52 16.59 -13.26
C LEU A 41 6.13 17.68 -14.26
N ALA A 42 5.44 17.31 -15.34
CA ALA A 42 4.95 18.25 -16.35
C ALA A 42 3.97 19.26 -15.72
N GLY A 43 3.01 18.81 -14.91
CA GLY A 43 2.08 19.67 -14.19
C GLY A 43 2.78 20.62 -13.23
N GLY A 44 3.80 20.16 -12.53
CA GLY A 44 4.62 21.00 -11.64
C GLY A 44 5.42 22.07 -12.40
N LEU A 45 6.02 21.71 -13.53
CA LEU A 45 6.74 22.65 -14.41
C LEU A 45 5.78 23.73 -14.97
N LEU A 46 4.69 23.30 -15.57
CA LEU A 46 3.68 24.20 -16.15
C LEU A 46 3.06 25.10 -15.07
N GLY A 47 2.67 24.54 -13.94
CA GLY A 47 2.10 25.28 -12.81
C GLY A 47 3.06 26.33 -12.25
N GLY A 48 4.35 26.00 -12.13
CA GLY A 48 5.37 26.92 -11.66
C GLY A 48 5.63 28.08 -12.64
N LEU A 49 5.74 27.79 -13.94
CA LEU A 49 5.95 28.79 -14.98
C LEU A 49 4.72 29.74 -15.09
N VAL A 50 3.52 29.18 -15.14
CA VAL A 50 2.26 29.97 -15.24
C VAL A 50 1.98 30.73 -13.94
N GLY A 51 2.38 30.16 -12.79
CA GLY A 51 2.31 30.81 -11.49
C GLY A 51 3.29 31.98 -11.30
N HIS A 52 4.01 32.40 -12.35
CA HIS A 52 5.01 33.47 -12.34
C HIS A 52 6.23 33.24 -11.42
N LEU A 53 6.57 31.99 -11.10
CA LEU A 53 7.80 31.70 -10.37
C LEU A 53 9.06 31.88 -11.24
N GLY A 54 8.90 31.95 -12.57
CA GLY A 54 9.99 31.94 -13.53
C GLY A 54 10.73 30.58 -13.55
N VAL A 55 11.72 30.45 -14.42
CA VAL A 55 12.47 29.19 -14.57
C VAL A 55 13.21 28.83 -13.28
N ASN A 56 13.94 29.79 -12.70
CA ASN A 56 14.74 29.55 -11.50
C ASN A 56 13.85 29.23 -10.26
N GLY A 57 12.73 29.93 -10.09
CA GLY A 57 11.80 29.66 -8.99
C GLY A 57 11.09 28.31 -9.13
N THR A 58 10.69 27.93 -10.34
CA THR A 58 10.09 26.63 -10.65
C THR A 58 11.07 25.51 -10.38
N THR A 59 12.29 25.60 -10.91
CA THR A 59 13.34 24.60 -10.70
C THR A 59 13.72 24.50 -9.22
N GLY A 60 13.87 25.64 -8.53
CA GLY A 60 14.16 25.68 -7.09
C GLY A 60 13.06 24.98 -6.25
N SER A 61 11.80 25.18 -6.63
CA SER A 61 10.67 24.52 -5.96
C SER A 61 10.64 23.02 -6.19
N ILE A 62 10.91 22.56 -7.41
CA ILE A 62 11.04 21.13 -7.75
C ILE A 62 12.19 20.50 -6.96
N VAL A 63 13.37 21.11 -6.94
CA VAL A 63 14.52 20.62 -6.17
C VAL A 63 14.21 20.56 -4.67
N LYS A 64 13.50 21.56 -4.13
CA LYS A 64 13.07 21.56 -2.74
C LYS A 64 12.10 20.42 -2.45
N GLY A 65 11.15 20.16 -3.34
CA GLY A 65 10.23 19.02 -3.25
C GLY A 65 10.98 17.68 -3.31
N ALA A 66 11.88 17.52 -4.25
CA ALA A 66 12.73 16.32 -4.40
C ALA A 66 13.56 16.05 -3.14
N LYS A 67 14.20 17.08 -2.56
CA LYS A 67 14.93 16.96 -1.29
C LYS A 67 14.05 16.47 -0.14
N GLY A 68 12.78 16.90 -0.10
CA GLY A 68 11.82 16.43 0.91
C GLY A 68 11.41 14.96 0.73
N ALA A 69 11.56 14.41 -0.46
CA ALA A 69 11.21 13.02 -0.78
C ALA A 69 12.39 12.03 -0.64
N VAL A 70 13.64 12.52 -0.50
CA VAL A 70 14.85 11.66 -0.47
C VAL A 70 14.79 10.62 0.64
N ASP A 71 14.44 11.01 1.86
CA ASP A 71 14.37 10.08 2.99
C ASP A 71 13.37 8.95 2.72
N GLY A 72 12.18 9.29 2.20
CA GLY A 72 11.18 8.31 1.80
C GLY A 72 11.66 7.39 0.68
N ALA A 73 12.30 7.93 -0.35
CA ALA A 73 12.84 7.15 -1.45
C ALA A 73 13.92 6.15 -1.00
N LEU A 74 14.83 6.58 -0.11
CA LEU A 74 15.87 5.71 0.48
C LEU A 74 15.26 4.58 1.28
N VAL A 75 14.25 4.87 2.10
CA VAL A 75 13.56 3.85 2.92
C VAL A 75 12.85 2.84 2.04
N ILE A 76 12.17 3.27 0.96
CA ILE A 76 11.56 2.35 -0.02
C ILE A 76 12.63 1.46 -0.65
N GLY A 77 13.75 2.03 -1.07
CA GLY A 77 14.88 1.27 -1.64
C GLY A 77 15.40 0.20 -0.69
N LEU A 78 15.57 0.53 0.59
CA LEU A 78 16.01 -0.42 1.61
C LEU A 78 14.95 -1.52 1.87
N ALA A 79 13.68 -1.16 1.98
CA ALA A 79 12.59 -2.12 2.13
C ALA A 79 12.52 -3.08 0.93
N ARG A 80 12.69 -2.56 -0.30
CA ARG A 80 12.75 -3.38 -1.52
C ARG A 80 13.97 -4.30 -1.53
N ALA A 81 15.11 -3.84 -1.04
CA ALA A 81 16.32 -4.67 -0.93
C ALA A 81 16.08 -5.88 -0.01
N ILE A 82 15.40 -5.71 1.13
CA ILE A 82 15.01 -6.84 2.01
C ILE A 82 14.16 -7.85 1.23
N GLN A 83 13.14 -7.40 0.52
CA GLN A 83 12.30 -8.28 -0.30
C GLN A 83 13.12 -9.05 -1.35
N VAL A 84 14.03 -8.38 -2.06
CA VAL A 84 14.89 -9.01 -3.08
C VAL A 84 15.77 -10.09 -2.45
N ILE A 85 16.40 -9.81 -1.31
CA ILE A 85 17.24 -10.77 -0.57
C ILE A 85 16.42 -11.99 -0.14
N MET A 86 15.22 -11.78 0.41
CA MET A 86 14.33 -12.86 0.83
C MET A 86 13.91 -13.75 -0.36
N THR A 87 13.58 -13.12 -1.50
CA THR A 87 13.19 -13.83 -2.71
C THR A 87 14.36 -14.62 -3.31
N GLN A 88 15.51 -13.96 -3.51
CA GLN A 88 16.70 -14.61 -4.08
C GLN A 88 17.31 -15.65 -3.15
N GLY A 89 17.16 -15.47 -1.83
CA GLY A 89 17.57 -16.45 -0.83
C GLY A 89 16.64 -17.66 -0.74
N GLY A 90 15.53 -17.70 -1.51
CA GLY A 90 14.57 -18.80 -1.48
C GLY A 90 13.86 -18.97 -0.12
N LEU A 91 13.81 -17.89 0.70
CA LEU A 91 13.27 -17.96 2.06
C LEU A 91 11.73 -17.85 2.08
N ILE A 92 11.13 -17.30 1.03
CA ILE A 92 9.67 -17.04 0.96
C ILE A 92 8.91 -18.37 0.90
N ASP A 93 9.28 -19.28 0.00
CA ASP A 93 8.56 -20.53 -0.21
C ASP A 93 8.53 -21.44 1.03
N PRO A 94 9.65 -21.68 1.76
CA PRO A 94 9.63 -22.41 3.02
C PRO A 94 8.71 -21.80 4.08
N ILE A 95 8.68 -20.48 4.19
CA ILE A 95 7.84 -19.75 5.15
C ILE A 95 6.36 -19.95 4.79
N ILE A 96 5.99 -19.76 3.53
CA ILE A 96 4.61 -19.95 3.05
C ILE A 96 4.17 -21.41 3.24
N ASN A 97 5.02 -22.38 2.88
CA ASN A 97 4.72 -23.79 3.08
C ASN A 97 4.53 -24.17 4.55
N PHE A 98 5.33 -23.62 5.44
CA PHE A 98 5.17 -23.84 6.88
C PHE A 98 3.78 -23.36 7.37
N PHE A 99 3.38 -22.15 6.99
CA PHE A 99 2.07 -21.62 7.35
C PHE A 99 0.92 -22.42 6.73
N SER A 100 1.03 -22.82 5.47
CA SER A 100 0.01 -23.64 4.79
C SER A 100 -0.21 -24.99 5.48
N LYS A 101 0.87 -25.68 5.86
CA LYS A 101 0.76 -26.94 6.61
C LYS A 101 0.12 -26.74 7.98
N SER A 102 0.40 -25.63 8.65
CA SER A 102 -0.19 -25.30 9.95
C SER A 102 -1.69 -25.02 9.88
N LEU A 103 -2.18 -24.54 8.73
CA LEU A 103 -3.61 -24.25 8.53
C LEU A 103 -4.44 -25.47 8.13
N GLY A 104 -3.83 -26.47 7.48
CA GLY A 104 -4.53 -27.62 6.86
C GLY A 104 -5.29 -28.55 7.84
N GLY A 105 -5.09 -28.42 9.15
CA GLY A 105 -5.80 -29.19 10.18
C GLY A 105 -6.85 -28.41 10.97
N LEU A 106 -7.09 -27.14 10.62
CA LEU A 106 -7.96 -26.25 11.35
C LEU A 106 -9.41 -26.30 10.84
N SER A 107 -10.38 -25.93 11.71
CA SER A 107 -11.74 -25.69 11.26
C SER A 107 -11.79 -24.50 10.27
N PRO A 108 -12.79 -24.43 9.34
CA PRO A 108 -12.86 -23.38 8.33
C PRO A 108 -12.75 -21.95 8.91
N TRP A 109 -13.38 -21.70 10.06
CA TRP A 109 -13.32 -20.40 10.73
C TRP A 109 -11.90 -20.07 11.24
N LEU A 110 -11.25 -21.02 11.91
CA LEU A 110 -9.88 -20.85 12.40
C LEU A 110 -8.88 -20.73 11.24
N ALA A 111 -9.13 -21.44 10.16
CA ALA A 111 -8.29 -21.34 8.95
C ALA A 111 -8.43 -19.98 8.26
N ALA A 112 -9.63 -19.40 8.18
CA ALA A 112 -9.81 -18.05 7.65
C ALA A 112 -9.09 -17.00 8.52
N ILE A 113 -9.15 -17.12 9.85
CA ILE A 113 -8.35 -16.28 10.76
C ILE A 113 -6.86 -16.54 10.55
N GLY A 114 -6.45 -17.79 10.36
CA GLY A 114 -5.08 -18.16 10.06
C GLY A 114 -4.57 -17.52 8.77
N ILE A 115 -5.36 -17.52 7.70
CA ILE A 115 -5.04 -16.82 6.43
C ILE A 115 -4.83 -15.32 6.68
N PHE A 116 -5.74 -14.69 7.42
CA PHE A 116 -5.61 -13.28 7.83
C PHE A 116 -4.29 -13.01 8.55
N VAL A 117 -3.95 -13.82 9.57
CA VAL A 117 -2.73 -13.65 10.38
C VAL A 117 -1.48 -13.90 9.54
N VAL A 118 -1.47 -14.97 8.73
CA VAL A 118 -0.34 -15.30 7.85
C VAL A 118 -0.09 -14.18 6.86
N THR A 119 -1.14 -13.63 6.25
CA THR A 119 -1.01 -12.52 5.31
C THR A 119 -0.48 -11.28 6.00
N LEU A 120 -0.99 -10.98 7.19
CA LEU A 120 -0.54 -9.84 8.00
C LEU A 120 0.95 -9.96 8.38
N LEU A 121 1.44 -11.17 8.70
CA LEU A 121 2.85 -11.39 8.98
C LEU A 121 3.71 -11.36 7.71
N ALA A 122 3.22 -11.96 6.62
CA ALA A 122 3.92 -12.01 5.34
C ALA A 122 4.13 -10.61 4.73
N ASP A 123 3.28 -9.64 5.05
CA ASP A 123 3.43 -8.25 4.60
C ASP A 123 4.72 -7.60 5.09
N GLY A 124 5.18 -7.96 6.28
CA GLY A 124 6.47 -7.51 6.79
C GLY A 124 7.66 -7.95 5.93
N LEU A 125 7.52 -9.06 5.19
CA LEU A 125 8.54 -9.62 4.30
C LEU A 125 8.33 -9.17 2.85
N ILE A 126 7.07 -9.09 2.42
CA ILE A 126 6.67 -8.73 1.06
C ILE A 126 5.66 -7.57 1.14
N PRO A 127 6.12 -6.32 1.31
CA PRO A 127 5.23 -5.16 1.48
C PRO A 127 4.62 -4.69 0.14
N SER A 128 4.21 -5.63 -0.70
CA SER A 128 3.58 -5.40 -2.01
C SER A 128 2.36 -6.30 -2.11
N GLY A 129 1.16 -5.72 -2.07
CA GLY A 129 -0.09 -6.47 -2.12
C GLY A 129 -0.18 -7.37 -3.34
N SER A 130 0.07 -6.86 -4.55
CA SER A 130 0.06 -7.64 -5.78
C SER A 130 1.20 -8.68 -5.84
N GLY A 131 2.43 -8.29 -5.47
CA GLY A 131 3.57 -9.21 -5.44
C GLY A 131 3.39 -10.34 -4.44
N LYS A 132 2.83 -10.03 -3.27
CA LYS A 132 2.48 -11.02 -2.26
C LYS A 132 1.34 -11.94 -2.72
N ALA A 133 0.31 -11.38 -3.39
CA ALA A 133 -0.77 -12.18 -3.95
C ALA A 133 -0.26 -13.22 -4.96
N ILE A 134 0.62 -12.83 -5.87
CA ILE A 134 1.24 -13.74 -6.86
C ILE A 134 1.99 -14.89 -6.16
N ALA A 135 2.67 -14.62 -5.05
CA ALA A 135 3.42 -15.63 -4.31
C ALA A 135 2.53 -16.55 -3.45
N ILE A 136 1.50 -15.98 -2.81
CA ILE A 136 0.73 -16.67 -1.75
C ILE A 136 -0.56 -17.28 -2.28
N MET A 137 -1.31 -16.64 -3.19
CA MET A 137 -2.60 -17.13 -3.66
C MET A 137 -2.58 -18.50 -4.32
N PRO A 138 -1.56 -18.88 -5.13
CA PRO A 138 -1.47 -20.22 -5.68
C PRO A 138 -1.44 -21.35 -4.63
N ILE A 139 -1.07 -21.01 -3.40
CA ILE A 139 -1.02 -21.95 -2.27
C ILE A 139 -2.28 -21.82 -1.40
N LEU A 140 -2.70 -20.60 -1.12
CA LEU A 140 -3.86 -20.35 -0.25
C LEU A 140 -5.19 -20.79 -0.87
N ILE A 141 -5.37 -20.65 -2.17
CA ILE A 141 -6.65 -21.00 -2.81
C ILE A 141 -6.88 -22.52 -2.79
N PRO A 142 -5.93 -23.39 -3.23
CA PRO A 142 -6.10 -24.83 -3.09
C PRO A 142 -6.28 -25.26 -1.63
N LEU A 143 -5.55 -24.65 -0.70
CA LEU A 143 -5.70 -24.92 0.72
C LEU A 143 -7.11 -24.58 1.21
N ALA A 144 -7.64 -23.41 0.85
CA ALA A 144 -9.00 -22.98 1.20
C ALA A 144 -10.03 -23.97 0.69
N ASP A 145 -9.91 -24.43 -0.57
CA ASP A 145 -10.78 -25.46 -1.16
C ASP A 145 -10.74 -26.77 -0.34
N MET A 146 -9.54 -27.19 0.10
CA MET A 146 -9.37 -28.42 0.88
C MET A 146 -10.01 -28.36 2.26
N ILE A 147 -10.03 -27.21 2.93
CA ILE A 147 -10.54 -27.03 4.28
C ILE A 147 -11.98 -26.50 4.32
N GLY A 148 -12.64 -26.38 3.17
CA GLY A 148 -14.03 -25.93 3.07
C GLY A 148 -14.25 -24.43 3.30
N VAL A 149 -13.23 -23.61 3.01
CA VAL A 149 -13.33 -22.13 2.98
C VAL A 149 -13.56 -21.70 1.54
N THR A 150 -14.58 -20.89 1.29
CA THR A 150 -14.80 -20.38 -0.08
C THR A 150 -13.63 -19.51 -0.53
N ARG A 151 -13.36 -19.51 -1.83
CA ARG A 151 -12.28 -18.69 -2.42
C ARG A 151 -12.46 -17.20 -2.15
N GLN A 152 -13.71 -16.72 -2.14
CA GLN A 152 -14.03 -15.33 -1.78
C GLN A 152 -13.71 -15.02 -0.32
N THR A 153 -14.07 -15.92 0.60
CA THR A 153 -13.72 -15.76 2.02
C THR A 153 -12.20 -15.80 2.24
N ALA A 154 -11.48 -16.67 1.54
CA ALA A 154 -10.01 -16.70 1.59
C ALA A 154 -9.41 -15.40 1.05
N THR A 155 -9.95 -14.87 -0.04
CA THR A 155 -9.54 -13.57 -0.60
C THR A 155 -9.85 -12.42 0.36
N LEU A 156 -11.01 -12.44 1.02
CA LEU A 156 -11.37 -11.46 2.03
C LEU A 156 -10.40 -11.49 3.22
N ALA A 157 -10.07 -12.69 3.72
CA ALA A 157 -9.10 -12.86 4.80
C ALA A 157 -7.71 -12.34 4.40
N TYR A 158 -7.26 -12.62 3.17
CA TYR A 158 -6.05 -12.08 2.60
C TYR A 158 -6.07 -10.55 2.57
N GLN A 159 -7.15 -9.94 2.06
CA GLN A 159 -7.29 -8.49 1.94
C GLN A 159 -7.31 -7.77 3.30
N PHE A 160 -7.95 -8.36 4.30
CA PHE A 160 -7.89 -7.81 5.66
C PHE A 160 -6.46 -7.86 6.20
N GLY A 161 -5.74 -8.99 6.00
CA GLY A 161 -4.36 -9.13 6.42
C GLY A 161 -3.43 -8.13 5.73
N ASP A 162 -3.54 -7.99 4.42
CA ASP A 162 -2.76 -7.04 3.61
C ASP A 162 -3.06 -5.59 3.99
N GLY A 163 -4.34 -5.19 3.99
CA GLY A 163 -4.73 -3.82 4.25
C GLY A 163 -4.35 -3.33 5.64
N PHE A 164 -4.50 -4.18 6.66
CA PHE A 164 -4.16 -3.81 8.03
C PHE A 164 -2.65 -3.78 8.24
N ALA A 165 -1.92 -4.69 7.64
CA ALA A 165 -0.47 -4.76 7.69
C ALA A 165 0.20 -3.51 7.09
N ASN A 166 -0.36 -2.96 6.02
CA ASN A 166 0.11 -1.74 5.38
C ASN A 166 0.15 -0.52 6.31
N MET A 167 -0.68 -0.52 7.36
CA MET A 167 -0.72 0.58 8.33
C MET A 167 0.36 0.47 9.41
N TYR A 168 0.98 -0.70 9.60
CA TYR A 168 1.85 -0.87 10.77
C TYR A 168 3.25 -1.41 10.46
N TRP A 169 3.46 -2.15 9.36
CA TRP A 169 4.79 -2.64 9.06
C TRP A 169 5.74 -1.50 8.62
N PHE A 170 6.86 -1.40 9.33
CA PHE A 170 7.92 -0.42 9.04
C PHE A 170 8.66 -0.73 7.71
N THR A 171 8.42 -1.87 7.10
CA THR A 171 8.89 -2.22 5.76
C THR A 171 8.00 -1.65 4.65
N ASN A 172 6.82 -1.11 5.00
CA ASN A 172 5.94 -0.46 4.03
C ASN A 172 6.43 0.96 3.72
N GLY A 173 7.01 1.12 2.52
CA GLY A 173 7.57 2.40 2.07
C GLY A 173 6.54 3.52 2.00
N THR A 174 5.29 3.23 1.64
CA THR A 174 4.21 4.22 1.55
C THR A 174 3.90 4.80 2.93
N LEU A 175 3.76 3.95 3.96
CA LEU A 175 3.58 4.39 5.34
C LEU A 175 4.71 5.33 5.78
N LEU A 176 5.95 4.93 5.51
CA LEU A 176 7.12 5.70 5.94
C LEU A 176 7.23 7.04 5.23
N ILE A 177 6.84 7.13 3.95
CA ILE A 177 6.74 8.41 3.23
C ILE A 177 5.73 9.33 3.91
N PHE A 178 4.51 8.85 4.17
CA PHE A 178 3.48 9.67 4.83
C PHE A 178 3.95 10.16 6.20
N LEU A 179 4.60 9.31 6.99
CA LEU A 179 5.12 9.70 8.28
C LEU A 179 6.27 10.72 8.17
N ALA A 180 7.16 10.55 7.20
CA ALA A 180 8.26 11.48 6.94
C ALA A 180 7.75 12.87 6.51
N VAL A 181 6.85 12.92 5.54
CA VAL A 181 6.24 14.17 5.06
C VAL A 181 5.46 14.88 6.18
N SER A 182 4.72 14.11 6.98
CA SER A 182 3.96 14.64 8.12
C SER A 182 4.84 14.95 9.35
N LYS A 183 6.13 14.62 9.32
CA LYS A 183 7.08 14.75 10.45
C LYS A 183 6.58 14.05 11.72
N ILE A 184 5.89 12.92 11.55
CA ILE A 184 5.37 12.10 12.65
C ILE A 184 6.36 10.95 12.90
N PRO A 185 7.00 10.86 14.09
CA PRO A 185 7.87 9.75 14.40
C PRO A 185 7.06 8.45 14.54
N LEU A 186 7.62 7.34 14.06
CA LEU A 186 6.99 6.02 14.04
C LEU A 186 6.44 5.59 15.41
N ARG A 187 7.15 5.96 16.50
CA ARG A 187 6.69 5.70 17.88
C ARG A 187 5.35 6.37 18.21
N LYS A 188 5.14 7.62 17.74
CA LYS A 188 3.87 8.32 17.94
C LYS A 188 2.75 7.70 17.11
N TRP A 189 3.09 7.30 15.88
CA TRP A 189 2.17 6.58 15.00
C TRP A 189 1.67 5.29 15.64
N TYR A 190 2.56 4.43 16.12
CA TYR A 190 2.17 3.19 16.79
C TYR A 190 1.32 3.39 18.03
N LYS A 191 1.60 4.41 18.84
CA LYS A 191 0.77 4.71 20.01
C LYS A 191 -0.68 5.04 19.62
N PHE A 192 -0.87 5.73 18.50
CA PHE A 192 -2.19 6.02 17.94
C PHE A 192 -2.82 4.77 17.27
N LEU A 193 -2.03 4.03 16.52
CA LEU A 193 -2.50 2.93 15.68
C LEU A 193 -2.96 1.71 16.49
N TRP A 194 -2.27 1.34 17.58
CA TRP A 194 -2.55 0.09 18.30
C TRP A 194 -4.01 -0.07 18.77
N PRO A 195 -4.66 0.93 19.39
CA PRO A 195 -6.06 0.83 19.77
C PRO A 195 -6.97 0.62 18.54
N LEU A 196 -6.71 1.35 17.46
CA LEU A 196 -7.44 1.21 16.21
C LEU A 196 -7.23 -0.17 15.58
N GLN A 197 -6.00 -0.67 15.55
CA GLN A 197 -5.66 -1.98 15.00
C GLN A 197 -6.39 -3.11 15.74
N ILE A 198 -6.50 -3.03 17.07
CA ILE A 198 -7.26 -4.01 17.86
C ILE A 198 -8.72 -4.01 17.44
N VAL A 199 -9.34 -2.83 17.35
CA VAL A 199 -10.74 -2.71 16.93
C VAL A 199 -10.96 -3.27 15.53
N LEU A 200 -10.10 -2.89 14.58
CA LEU A 200 -10.17 -3.38 13.19
C LEU A 200 -9.98 -4.91 13.13
N THR A 201 -9.05 -5.46 13.91
CA THR A 201 -8.84 -6.91 13.97
C THR A 201 -10.09 -7.64 14.50
N VAL A 202 -10.72 -7.13 15.54
CA VAL A 202 -11.97 -7.71 16.06
C VAL A 202 -13.07 -7.66 15.01
N ILE A 203 -13.21 -6.53 14.31
CA ILE A 203 -14.18 -6.38 13.23
C ILE A 203 -13.88 -7.37 12.09
N ALA A 204 -12.62 -7.51 11.67
CA ALA A 204 -12.23 -8.45 10.63
C ALA A 204 -12.57 -9.90 11.01
N ILE A 205 -12.26 -10.31 12.24
CA ILE A 205 -12.59 -11.66 12.75
C ILE A 205 -14.11 -11.89 12.74
N ALA A 206 -14.90 -10.88 13.14
CA ALA A 206 -16.36 -10.97 13.10
C ALA A 206 -16.87 -11.12 11.65
N PHE A 207 -16.36 -10.30 10.71
CA PHE A 207 -16.74 -10.42 9.30
C PHE A 207 -16.31 -11.73 8.66
N LEU A 208 -15.14 -12.27 9.00
CA LEU A 208 -14.72 -13.59 8.55
C LEU A 208 -15.64 -14.68 9.10
N GLY A 209 -16.10 -14.56 10.36
CA GLY A 209 -17.11 -15.45 10.93
C GLY A 209 -18.44 -15.41 10.18
N ILE A 210 -18.91 -14.20 9.83
CA ILE A 210 -20.11 -14.01 9.01
C ILE A 210 -19.92 -14.61 7.62
N ALA A 211 -18.78 -14.36 6.98
CA ALA A 211 -18.47 -14.88 5.65
C ALA A 211 -18.47 -16.43 5.62
N ILE A 212 -17.91 -17.08 6.64
CA ILE A 212 -17.98 -18.54 6.77
C ILE A 212 -19.43 -19.00 7.01
N ALA A 213 -20.17 -18.35 7.92
CA ALA A 213 -21.54 -18.74 8.27
C ALA A 213 -22.51 -18.58 7.10
N THR A 214 -22.31 -17.57 6.25
CA THR A 214 -23.13 -17.29 5.06
C THR A 214 -22.64 -17.98 3.80
N ASN A 215 -21.52 -18.72 3.88
CA ASN A 215 -20.88 -19.34 2.72
C ASN A 215 -20.63 -18.31 1.60
N TYR A 216 -20.07 -17.16 1.98
CA TYR A 216 -19.84 -16.00 1.10
C TYR A 216 -19.05 -16.40 -0.15
N GLN A 217 -19.66 -16.18 -1.34
CA GLN A 217 -19.16 -16.53 -2.67
C GLN A 217 -19.01 -15.26 -3.54
#